data_06780653fdfae8db546fbe6d80970640
#
_entry.id   06780653fdfae8db546fbe6d80970640
#
_cell.length_a   1.000
_cell.length_b   1.000
_cell.length_c   1.000
_cell.angle_alpha   90.00
_cell.angle_beta   90.00
_cell.angle_gamma   90.00
#
_symmetry.space_group_name_H-M   'P 1'
#
loop_
_entity.id
_entity.type
_entity.pdbx_description
1 polymer ?
#
loop_
_entity_poly.entity_id
_entity_poly.type
_entity_poly.pdbx_seq_one_letter_code
_entity_poly.pdbx_strand_id
1 'polypeptide(L)'
;MRFKQPAIVGYILAGMILGPSGFGIIEETDAAKTLAELGVLLLLFLIGMELSLRAFKTVYKIAFLVVFIQIVLSVFITSTMGWVMEWTTQQGILLGFVLAVSSTAVTVKVLDDIGELRTQFGRITVGVLIAQDLAVVAMLLIIEALNPNTSFDYSIVWRTAIALAIVAVLIKFLSRRERMRLPLRSAFGVDREVVPIAALAFCGVCATASGLMGLSTAFGGFLAGLVVGNSSERQIVLRGTRPIQSVLLVVFFLSVGLLIDIKFFFEHLGTLLVVFILATVAKGLINIIALRISGQPWEQSVIAGVTLGQIGEFAFVIASVGLTVGAIDTDGYKIAVAVIALSLMLGPVWVALERRLRAAEDLGERLAAGEQTVRSCLNEKFIEFSDQLPKLRTRFGSVTLNIFRKAKSVFGQIYSKRKP
;
A
#
# COMPACT_ATOMS: atom_id res chain seq x y z
N MET A 1 18.71 -11.89 0.10
CA MET A 1 18.93 -10.46 0.38
C MET A 1 19.32 -10.28 1.84
N ARG A 2 20.48 -9.71 2.14
CA ARG A 2 21.04 -9.60 3.50
C ARG A 2 20.22 -8.68 4.43
N PHE A 3 19.43 -7.75 3.89
CA PHE A 3 18.70 -6.72 4.66
C PHE A 3 17.19 -6.94 4.79
N LYS A 4 16.61 -8.00 4.22
CA LYS A 4 15.17 -8.30 4.23
C LYS A 4 14.26 -7.12 3.82
N GLN A 5 14.78 -6.14 3.09
CA GLN A 5 14.05 -4.97 2.61
C GLN A 5 13.31 -5.28 1.29
N PRO A 6 12.14 -4.66 1.04
CA PRO A 6 11.49 -4.71 -0.26
C PRO A 6 12.41 -4.13 -1.34
N ALA A 7 12.46 -4.74 -2.52
CA ALA A 7 13.31 -4.29 -3.62
C ALA A 7 12.96 -2.85 -4.07
N ILE A 8 11.71 -2.44 -3.94
CA ILE A 8 11.18 -1.11 -4.23
C ILE A 8 12.00 -0.01 -3.55
N VAL A 9 12.34 -0.20 -2.27
CA VAL A 9 13.16 0.75 -1.51
C VAL A 9 14.53 0.94 -2.16
N GLY A 10 15.14 -0.15 -2.64
CA GLY A 10 16.42 -0.08 -3.35
C GLY A 10 16.32 0.71 -4.66
N TYR A 11 15.23 0.59 -5.39
CA TYR A 11 15.01 1.31 -6.65
C TYR A 11 14.80 2.81 -6.40
N ILE A 12 14.03 3.19 -5.39
CA ILE A 12 13.82 4.59 -5.00
C ILE A 12 15.14 5.22 -4.54
N LEU A 13 15.90 4.52 -3.68
CA LEU A 13 17.21 5.01 -3.24
C LEU A 13 18.20 5.14 -4.40
N ALA A 14 18.20 4.19 -5.34
CA ALA A 14 19.02 4.29 -6.54
C ALA A 14 18.62 5.51 -7.39
N GLY A 15 17.33 5.77 -7.58
CA GLY A 15 16.84 6.97 -8.26
C GLY A 15 17.28 8.27 -7.57
N MET A 16 17.15 8.33 -6.25
CA MET A 16 17.57 9.48 -5.44
C MET A 16 19.08 9.74 -5.55
N ILE A 17 19.90 8.69 -5.53
CA ILE A 17 21.37 8.81 -5.63
C ILE A 17 21.82 9.17 -7.06
N LEU A 18 21.22 8.57 -8.08
CA LEU A 18 21.58 8.79 -9.48
C LEU A 18 20.96 10.04 -10.09
N GLY A 19 19.93 10.59 -9.44
CA GLY A 19 19.16 11.73 -9.88
C GLY A 19 19.84 13.09 -9.71
N PRO A 20 19.14 14.16 -10.08
CA PRO A 20 19.66 15.54 -10.05
C PRO A 20 20.13 15.99 -8.68
N SER A 21 19.50 15.49 -7.61
CA SER A 21 19.86 15.83 -6.22
C SER A 21 21.03 15.03 -5.66
N GLY A 22 21.41 13.94 -6.36
CA GLY A 22 22.55 13.07 -6.00
C GLY A 22 23.74 13.31 -6.91
N PHE A 23 24.13 12.30 -7.69
CA PHE A 23 25.25 12.39 -8.63
C PHE A 23 24.91 13.10 -9.95
N GLY A 24 23.66 13.39 -10.24
CA GLY A 24 23.22 14.04 -11.49
C GLY A 24 23.50 13.20 -12.76
N ILE A 25 23.60 11.88 -12.63
CA ILE A 25 23.89 10.98 -13.76
C ILE A 25 22.67 10.78 -14.65
N ILE A 26 21.47 10.76 -14.04
CA ILE A 26 20.20 10.59 -14.73
C ILE A 26 19.41 11.87 -14.57
N GLU A 27 19.09 12.49 -15.70
CA GLU A 27 18.16 13.61 -15.77
C GLU A 27 16.73 13.11 -15.99
N GLU A 28 15.74 13.88 -15.57
CA GLU A 28 14.34 13.60 -15.83
C GLU A 28 14.03 13.86 -17.31
N THR A 29 13.98 12.78 -18.10
CA THR A 29 13.65 12.86 -19.53
C THR A 29 12.21 12.45 -19.79
N ASP A 30 11.61 12.97 -20.89
CA ASP A 30 10.25 12.55 -21.30
C ASP A 30 10.17 11.04 -21.54
N ALA A 31 11.27 10.43 -21.99
CA ALA A 31 11.36 8.98 -22.15
C ALA A 31 11.23 8.25 -20.81
N ALA A 32 11.88 8.75 -19.75
CA ALA A 32 11.78 8.18 -18.40
C ALA A 32 10.35 8.29 -17.85
N LYS A 33 9.68 9.44 -18.08
CA LYS A 33 8.26 9.65 -17.71
C LYS A 33 7.35 8.65 -18.44
N THR A 34 7.49 8.52 -19.76
CA THR A 34 6.70 7.59 -20.56
C THR A 34 6.90 6.14 -20.10
N LEU A 35 8.14 5.74 -19.79
CA LEU A 35 8.43 4.40 -19.27
C LEU A 35 7.84 4.20 -17.87
N ALA A 36 7.84 5.22 -17.03
CA ALA A 36 7.19 5.18 -15.72
C ALA A 36 5.67 5.01 -15.83
N GLU A 37 5.01 5.74 -16.76
CA GLU A 37 3.58 5.60 -17.04
C GLU A 37 3.23 4.20 -17.56
N LEU A 38 4.04 3.64 -18.45
CA LEU A 38 3.92 2.24 -18.89
C LEU A 38 4.11 1.28 -17.72
N GLY A 39 5.01 1.60 -16.79
CA GLY A 39 5.21 0.83 -15.57
C GLY A 39 3.95 0.78 -14.71
N VAL A 40 3.29 1.94 -14.50
CA VAL A 40 2.00 2.03 -13.78
C VAL A 40 0.90 1.27 -14.50
N LEU A 41 0.80 1.42 -15.83
CA LEU A 41 -0.17 0.70 -16.65
C LEU A 41 -0.04 -0.82 -16.48
N LEU A 42 1.18 -1.36 -16.61
CA LEU A 42 1.42 -2.79 -16.46
C LEU A 42 1.30 -3.26 -15.00
N LEU A 43 1.61 -2.41 -14.04
CA LEU A 43 1.35 -2.71 -12.64
C LEU A 43 -0.14 -2.94 -12.39
N LEU A 44 -1.00 -2.04 -12.87
CA LEU A 44 -2.45 -2.17 -12.72
C LEU A 44 -3.02 -3.35 -13.53
N PHE A 45 -2.46 -3.64 -14.70
CA PHE A 45 -2.79 -4.84 -15.46
C PHE A 45 -2.48 -6.12 -14.66
N LEU A 46 -1.32 -6.20 -14.00
CA LEU A 46 -0.96 -7.34 -13.16
C LEU A 46 -1.88 -7.48 -11.96
N ILE A 47 -2.18 -6.38 -11.25
CA ILE A 47 -3.11 -6.38 -10.13
C ILE A 47 -4.45 -6.96 -10.55
N GLY A 48 -4.98 -6.48 -11.68
CA GLY A 48 -6.19 -7.04 -12.27
C GLY A 48 -6.09 -8.55 -12.48
N MET A 49 -4.94 -9.05 -12.98
CA MET A 49 -4.70 -10.48 -13.20
C MET A 49 -4.54 -11.29 -11.90
N GLU A 50 -3.93 -10.73 -10.89
CA GLU A 50 -3.69 -11.42 -9.61
C GLU A 50 -4.94 -11.53 -8.75
N LEU A 51 -5.92 -10.71 -9.02
CA LEU A 51 -7.17 -10.61 -8.27
C LEU A 51 -7.97 -11.92 -8.33
N SER A 52 -8.00 -12.66 -7.21
CA SER A 52 -8.77 -13.89 -7.09
C SER A 52 -10.20 -13.61 -6.64
N LEU A 53 -11.09 -13.34 -7.59
CA LEU A 53 -12.51 -13.04 -7.30
C LEU A 53 -13.23 -14.16 -6.54
N ARG A 54 -12.78 -15.41 -6.66
CA ARG A 54 -13.40 -16.55 -5.96
C ARG A 54 -13.08 -16.55 -4.46
N ALA A 55 -11.82 -16.33 -4.09
CA ALA A 55 -11.41 -16.25 -2.68
C ALA A 55 -12.03 -15.01 -2.03
N PHE A 56 -12.08 -13.90 -2.74
CA PHE A 56 -12.67 -12.65 -2.31
C PHE A 56 -14.17 -12.76 -2.01
N LYS A 57 -14.91 -13.59 -2.78
CA LYS A 57 -16.36 -13.76 -2.66
C LYS A 57 -16.83 -14.18 -1.25
N THR A 58 -16.00 -14.82 -0.45
CA THR A 58 -16.38 -15.24 0.91
C THR A 58 -16.32 -14.12 1.94
N VAL A 59 -15.50 -13.09 1.70
CA VAL A 59 -15.24 -11.99 2.67
C VAL A 59 -15.56 -10.60 2.13
N TYR A 60 -16.04 -10.49 0.89
CA TYR A 60 -16.18 -9.21 0.18
C TYR A 60 -17.01 -8.16 0.91
N LYS A 61 -18.09 -8.58 1.59
CA LYS A 61 -18.98 -7.64 2.30
C LYS A 61 -18.23 -6.94 3.43
N ILE A 62 -17.49 -7.72 4.23
CA ILE A 62 -16.67 -7.20 5.33
C ILE A 62 -15.54 -6.35 4.76
N ALA A 63 -14.84 -6.86 3.74
CA ALA A 63 -13.73 -6.19 3.11
C ALA A 63 -14.12 -4.82 2.54
N PHE A 64 -15.20 -4.73 1.76
CA PHE A 64 -15.68 -3.45 1.22
C PHE A 64 -16.16 -2.49 2.31
N LEU A 65 -16.84 -2.98 3.35
CA LEU A 65 -17.25 -2.14 4.47
C LEU A 65 -16.04 -1.55 5.20
N VAL A 66 -15.04 -2.37 5.49
CA VAL A 66 -13.79 -1.92 6.13
C VAL A 66 -13.10 -0.87 5.27
N VAL A 67 -12.90 -1.15 3.97
CA VAL A 67 -12.23 -0.21 3.06
C VAL A 67 -13.02 1.10 2.91
N PHE A 68 -14.33 1.03 2.81
CA PHE A 68 -15.16 2.23 2.76
C PHE A 68 -14.96 3.10 4.02
N ILE A 69 -15.00 2.49 5.21
CA ILE A 69 -14.75 3.21 6.47
C ILE A 69 -13.32 3.77 6.50
N GLN A 70 -12.32 3.00 6.06
CA GLN A 70 -10.93 3.44 5.99
C GLN A 70 -10.78 4.67 5.10
N ILE A 71 -11.36 4.66 3.90
CA ILE A 71 -11.30 5.79 2.96
C ILE A 71 -11.98 7.02 3.54
N VAL A 72 -13.20 6.86 4.05
CA VAL A 72 -13.96 7.99 4.63
C VAL A 72 -13.23 8.61 5.81
N LEU A 73 -12.76 7.80 6.75
CA LEU A 73 -12.03 8.31 7.92
C LEU A 73 -10.67 8.92 7.53
N SER A 74 -9.95 8.31 6.59
CA SER A 74 -8.67 8.85 6.11
C SER A 74 -8.86 10.21 5.45
N VAL A 75 -9.83 10.32 4.52
CA VAL A 75 -10.15 11.59 3.85
C VAL A 75 -10.66 12.62 4.85
N PHE A 76 -11.49 12.24 5.82
CA PHE A 76 -11.98 13.13 6.86
C PHE A 76 -10.82 13.71 7.69
N ILE A 77 -9.90 12.85 8.15
CA ILE A 77 -8.75 13.28 8.96
C ILE A 77 -7.82 14.19 8.16
N THR A 78 -7.47 13.81 6.93
CA THR A 78 -6.56 14.61 6.11
C THR A 78 -7.18 15.92 5.65
N SER A 79 -8.49 15.95 5.35
CA SER A 79 -9.20 17.18 5.01
C SER A 79 -9.33 18.11 6.22
N THR A 80 -9.53 17.56 7.42
CA THR A 80 -9.55 18.37 8.67
C THR A 80 -8.16 18.94 8.97
N MET A 81 -7.09 18.14 8.79
CA MET A 81 -5.72 18.64 8.88
C MET A 81 -5.43 19.68 7.81
N GLY A 82 -5.93 19.47 6.59
CA GLY A 82 -5.80 20.40 5.49
C GLY A 82 -6.42 21.77 5.80
N TRP A 83 -7.55 21.81 6.48
CA TRP A 83 -8.15 23.08 6.91
C TRP A 83 -7.26 23.84 7.90
N VAL A 84 -6.54 23.15 8.78
CA VAL A 84 -5.58 23.76 9.72
C VAL A 84 -4.28 24.16 9.04
N MET A 85 -3.85 23.41 8.03
CA MET A 85 -2.58 23.59 7.30
C MET A 85 -2.74 24.40 6.00
N GLU A 86 -3.93 24.96 5.75
CA GLU A 86 -4.26 25.72 4.54
C GLU A 86 -4.08 24.93 3.22
N TRP A 87 -4.25 23.61 3.27
CA TRP A 87 -4.22 22.75 2.07
C TRP A 87 -5.48 22.95 1.22
N THR A 88 -5.35 22.70 -0.05
CA THR A 88 -6.53 22.64 -0.93
C THR A 88 -7.38 21.40 -0.61
N THR A 89 -8.67 21.45 -0.93
CA THR A 89 -9.56 20.29 -0.76
C THR A 89 -9.04 19.08 -1.54
N GLN A 90 -8.47 19.31 -2.72
CA GLN A 90 -7.89 18.27 -3.57
C GLN A 90 -6.71 17.58 -2.88
N GLN A 91 -5.80 18.36 -2.28
CA GLN A 91 -4.68 17.82 -1.48
C GLN A 91 -5.18 16.99 -0.31
N GLY A 92 -6.19 17.47 0.43
CA GLY A 92 -6.78 16.74 1.55
C GLY A 92 -7.36 15.39 1.13
N ILE A 93 -8.11 15.33 0.03
CA ILE A 93 -8.68 14.09 -0.50
C ILE A 93 -7.57 13.13 -0.98
N LEU A 94 -6.60 13.65 -1.75
CA LEU A 94 -5.49 12.85 -2.26
C LEU A 94 -4.66 12.23 -1.14
N LEU A 95 -4.27 13.00 -0.13
CA LEU A 95 -3.51 12.51 1.01
C LEU A 95 -4.33 11.51 1.84
N GLY A 96 -5.66 11.68 1.89
CA GLY A 96 -6.56 10.70 2.48
C GLY A 96 -6.55 9.36 1.74
N PHE A 97 -6.50 9.37 0.41
CA PHE A 97 -6.36 8.17 -0.40
C PHE A 97 -4.99 7.51 -0.21
N VAL A 98 -3.91 8.30 -0.18
CA VAL A 98 -2.55 7.81 0.15
C VAL A 98 -2.54 7.11 1.50
N LEU A 99 -3.20 7.71 2.52
CA LEU A 99 -3.28 7.14 3.85
C LEU A 99 -4.14 5.87 3.91
N ALA A 100 -5.19 5.75 3.10
CA ALA A 100 -6.10 4.61 3.13
C ALA A 100 -5.47 3.30 2.62
N VAL A 101 -4.53 3.35 1.67
CA VAL A 101 -3.97 2.17 1.01
C VAL A 101 -2.84 1.53 1.83
N SER A 102 -2.90 0.20 2.01
CA SER A 102 -1.91 -0.57 2.80
C SER A 102 -1.01 -1.43 1.92
N SER A 103 0.20 -1.76 2.43
CA SER A 103 1.14 -2.63 1.72
C SER A 103 0.70 -4.10 1.75
N THR A 104 0.34 -4.61 0.58
CA THR A 104 -0.08 -6.00 0.39
C THR A 104 1.09 -6.96 0.66
N ALA A 105 2.29 -6.64 0.16
CA ALA A 105 3.46 -7.50 0.29
C ALA A 105 3.89 -7.70 1.75
N VAL A 106 3.91 -6.62 2.55
CA VAL A 106 4.32 -6.69 3.96
C VAL A 106 3.25 -7.38 4.79
N THR A 107 1.98 -7.03 4.61
CA THR A 107 0.87 -7.61 5.37
C THR A 107 0.77 -9.13 5.14
N VAL A 108 0.82 -9.60 3.88
CA VAL A 108 0.79 -11.04 3.56
C VAL A 108 1.97 -11.77 4.19
N LYS A 109 3.17 -11.17 4.15
CA LYS A 109 4.34 -11.75 4.78
C LYS A 109 4.20 -11.84 6.31
N VAL A 110 3.68 -10.79 6.95
CA VAL A 110 3.42 -10.79 8.38
C VAL A 110 2.44 -11.92 8.74
N LEU A 111 1.31 -12.02 8.02
CA LEU A 111 0.31 -13.06 8.23
C LEU A 111 0.88 -14.48 8.05
N ASP A 112 1.80 -14.66 7.09
CA ASP A 112 2.48 -15.94 6.86
C ASP A 112 3.47 -16.26 8.00
N ASP A 113 4.27 -15.29 8.40
CA ASP A 113 5.26 -15.41 9.48
C ASP A 113 4.61 -15.75 10.85
N ILE A 114 3.37 -15.28 11.08
CA ILE A 114 2.60 -15.57 12.29
C ILE A 114 1.65 -16.78 12.15
N GLY A 115 1.66 -17.46 10.98
CA GLY A 115 0.83 -18.65 10.71
C GLY A 115 -0.66 -18.39 10.49
N GLU A 116 -1.08 -17.10 10.35
CA GLU A 116 -2.48 -16.72 10.27
C GLU A 116 -3.02 -16.57 8.84
N LEU A 117 -2.18 -16.69 7.82
CA LEU A 117 -2.56 -16.44 6.42
C LEU A 117 -3.75 -17.28 5.95
N ARG A 118 -3.90 -18.51 6.48
CA ARG A 118 -4.96 -19.46 6.09
C ARG A 118 -6.17 -19.45 7.02
N THR A 119 -6.14 -18.72 8.12
CA THR A 119 -7.25 -18.60 9.07
C THR A 119 -8.38 -17.73 8.53
N GLN A 120 -9.52 -17.67 9.22
CA GLN A 120 -10.59 -16.74 8.88
C GLN A 120 -10.15 -15.29 9.00
N PHE A 121 -9.39 -14.98 10.04
CA PHE A 121 -8.78 -13.68 10.26
C PHE A 121 -7.86 -13.27 9.09
N GLY A 122 -6.92 -14.13 8.70
CA GLY A 122 -6.02 -13.87 7.57
C GLY A 122 -6.78 -13.67 6.26
N ARG A 123 -7.84 -14.46 6.01
CA ARG A 123 -8.68 -14.29 4.80
C ARG A 123 -9.41 -12.95 4.78
N ILE A 124 -9.88 -12.45 5.94
CA ILE A 124 -10.51 -11.13 6.03
C ILE A 124 -9.47 -10.04 5.77
N THR A 125 -8.31 -10.12 6.42
CA THR A 125 -7.23 -9.14 6.24
C THR A 125 -6.73 -9.08 4.80
N VAL A 126 -6.50 -10.24 4.16
CA VAL A 126 -6.16 -10.30 2.73
C VAL A 126 -7.32 -9.80 1.86
N GLY A 127 -8.56 -10.09 2.25
CA GLY A 127 -9.75 -9.56 1.58
C GLY A 127 -9.80 -8.03 1.60
N VAL A 128 -9.44 -7.41 2.72
CA VAL A 128 -9.34 -5.94 2.85
C VAL A 128 -8.27 -5.40 1.90
N LEU A 129 -7.09 -6.02 1.82
CA LEU A 129 -6.05 -5.61 0.87
C LEU A 129 -6.54 -5.68 -0.58
N ILE A 130 -7.18 -6.78 -0.97
CA ILE A 130 -7.77 -6.93 -2.31
C ILE A 130 -8.82 -5.83 -2.57
N ALA A 131 -9.66 -5.50 -1.58
CA ALA A 131 -10.64 -4.45 -1.73
C ALA A 131 -10.00 -3.06 -1.80
N GLN A 132 -8.88 -2.81 -1.08
CA GLN A 132 -8.08 -1.60 -1.22
C GLN A 132 -7.48 -1.48 -2.62
N ASP A 133 -6.88 -2.55 -3.16
CA ASP A 133 -6.32 -2.57 -4.51
C ASP A 133 -7.38 -2.25 -5.59
N LEU A 134 -8.61 -2.76 -5.41
CA LEU A 134 -9.76 -2.39 -6.24
C LEU A 134 -10.15 -0.92 -6.06
N ALA A 135 -10.13 -0.42 -4.82
CA ALA A 135 -10.49 0.95 -4.52
C ALA A 135 -9.48 1.96 -5.08
N VAL A 136 -8.20 1.58 -5.22
CA VAL A 136 -7.16 2.44 -5.85
C VAL A 136 -7.61 2.89 -7.24
N VAL A 137 -8.23 2.00 -8.01
CA VAL A 137 -8.72 2.35 -9.36
C VAL A 137 -9.80 3.43 -9.29
N ALA A 138 -10.74 3.31 -8.34
CA ALA A 138 -11.75 4.32 -8.11
C ALA A 138 -11.14 5.65 -7.61
N MET A 139 -10.14 5.56 -6.71
CA MET A 139 -9.41 6.72 -6.21
C MET A 139 -8.72 7.48 -7.34
N LEU A 140 -8.06 6.78 -8.27
CA LEU A 140 -7.39 7.40 -9.42
C LEU A 140 -8.40 8.14 -10.31
N LEU A 141 -9.56 7.55 -10.59
CA LEU A 141 -10.61 8.20 -11.35
C LEU A 141 -11.14 9.48 -10.65
N ILE A 142 -11.28 9.42 -9.31
CA ILE A 142 -11.69 10.58 -8.52
C ILE A 142 -10.62 11.68 -8.56
N ILE A 143 -9.32 11.32 -8.45
CA ILE A 143 -8.22 12.29 -8.51
C ILE A 143 -8.15 12.98 -9.87
N GLU A 144 -8.32 12.24 -10.96
CA GLU A 144 -8.40 12.82 -12.31
C GLU A 144 -9.57 13.80 -12.44
N ALA A 145 -10.70 13.49 -11.77
CA ALA A 145 -11.86 14.37 -11.70
C ALA A 145 -11.65 15.64 -10.86
N LEU A 146 -10.66 15.63 -9.95
CA LEU A 146 -10.33 16.77 -9.08
C LEU A 146 -9.33 17.75 -9.71
N ASN A 147 -9.01 17.65 -11.00
CA ASN A 147 -8.09 18.55 -11.69
C ASN A 147 -8.55 20.02 -11.55
N PRO A 148 -7.79 20.89 -10.85
CA PRO A 148 -8.19 22.28 -10.61
C PRO A 148 -8.23 23.13 -11.88
N ASN A 149 -7.57 22.68 -12.97
CA ASN A 149 -7.49 23.40 -14.23
C ASN A 149 -8.70 23.11 -15.16
N THR A 150 -9.56 22.18 -14.80
CA THR A 150 -10.80 21.90 -15.51
C THR A 150 -11.97 22.49 -14.71
N SER A 151 -12.85 23.27 -15.37
CA SER A 151 -14.12 23.64 -14.77
C SER A 151 -14.86 22.36 -14.35
N PHE A 152 -15.50 22.37 -13.18
CA PHE A 152 -16.24 21.22 -12.67
C PHE A 152 -17.31 20.81 -13.71
N ASP A 153 -16.94 19.86 -14.52
CA ASP A 153 -17.83 19.33 -15.56
C ASP A 153 -18.60 18.16 -14.98
N TYR A 154 -19.91 18.28 -14.93
CA TYR A 154 -20.80 17.18 -14.53
C TYR A 154 -20.54 15.90 -15.34
N SER A 155 -19.91 16.01 -16.52
CA SER A 155 -19.50 14.86 -17.33
C SER A 155 -18.53 13.93 -16.60
N ILE A 156 -17.70 14.45 -15.70
CA ILE A 156 -16.74 13.67 -14.91
C ILE A 156 -17.47 12.75 -13.93
N VAL A 157 -18.52 13.25 -13.27
CA VAL A 157 -19.29 12.46 -12.30
C VAL A 157 -19.96 11.26 -12.96
N TRP A 158 -20.60 11.45 -14.09
CA TRP A 158 -21.25 10.33 -14.78
C TRP A 158 -20.26 9.38 -15.43
N ARG A 159 -19.12 9.86 -15.95
CA ARG A 159 -18.02 9.03 -16.46
C ARG A 159 -17.44 8.14 -15.37
N THR A 160 -17.13 8.71 -14.20
CA THR A 160 -16.67 7.95 -13.02
C THR A 160 -17.72 6.93 -12.57
N ALA A 161 -18.99 7.32 -12.51
CA ALA A 161 -20.08 6.41 -12.18
C ALA A 161 -20.21 5.25 -13.18
N ILE A 162 -20.09 5.51 -14.48
CA ILE A 162 -20.09 4.47 -15.51
C ILE A 162 -18.86 3.57 -15.37
N ALA A 163 -17.66 4.13 -15.17
CA ALA A 163 -16.46 3.35 -14.98
C ALA A 163 -16.59 2.39 -13.78
N LEU A 164 -17.08 2.88 -12.64
CA LEU A 164 -17.37 2.06 -11.46
C LEU A 164 -18.44 1.00 -11.74
N ALA A 165 -19.48 1.35 -12.49
CA ALA A 165 -20.53 0.40 -12.90
C ALA A 165 -19.95 -0.69 -13.80
N ILE A 166 -19.07 -0.36 -14.76
CA ILE A 166 -18.38 -1.31 -15.61
C ILE A 166 -17.58 -2.29 -14.78
N VAL A 167 -16.78 -1.81 -13.80
CA VAL A 167 -16.00 -2.66 -12.88
C VAL A 167 -16.94 -3.58 -12.10
N ALA A 168 -17.99 -3.06 -11.51
CA ALA A 168 -18.94 -3.84 -10.71
C ALA A 168 -19.64 -4.92 -11.55
N VAL A 169 -20.08 -4.59 -12.77
CA VAL A 169 -20.69 -5.53 -13.71
C VAL A 169 -19.69 -6.59 -14.14
N LEU A 170 -18.45 -6.18 -14.45
CA LEU A 170 -17.38 -7.09 -14.88
C LEU A 170 -17.04 -8.06 -13.74
N ILE A 171 -16.86 -7.57 -12.51
CA ILE A 171 -16.63 -8.40 -11.32
C ILE A 171 -17.78 -9.39 -11.14
N LYS A 172 -19.05 -8.93 -11.19
CA LYS A 172 -20.24 -9.78 -11.05
C LYS A 172 -20.31 -10.84 -12.15
N PHE A 173 -19.97 -10.48 -13.38
CA PHE A 173 -19.96 -11.38 -14.53
C PHE A 173 -18.86 -12.44 -14.41
N LEU A 174 -17.61 -12.02 -14.13
CA LEU A 174 -16.46 -12.90 -14.00
C LEU A 174 -16.53 -13.80 -12.75
N SER A 175 -17.16 -13.34 -11.67
CA SER A 175 -17.34 -14.15 -10.45
C SER A 175 -18.38 -15.26 -10.56
N ARG A 176 -19.25 -15.22 -11.58
CA ARG A 176 -20.34 -16.20 -11.79
C ARG A 176 -19.97 -17.36 -12.70
N ARG A 177 -18.97 -17.18 -13.58
CA ARG A 177 -18.60 -18.17 -14.57
C ARG A 177 -17.40 -18.99 -14.16
N GLU A 178 -17.32 -20.22 -14.66
CA GLU A 178 -16.08 -20.95 -14.78
C GLU A 178 -15.11 -20.12 -15.63
N ARG A 179 -13.78 -20.36 -15.45
CA ARG A 179 -12.73 -19.57 -16.13
C ARG A 179 -13.08 -19.40 -17.62
N MET A 180 -13.15 -18.13 -18.04
CA MET A 180 -13.40 -17.82 -19.46
C MET A 180 -12.24 -18.33 -20.31
N ARG A 181 -12.56 -18.97 -21.44
CA ARG A 181 -11.57 -19.25 -22.48
C ARG A 181 -11.49 -18.02 -23.36
N LEU A 182 -10.37 -17.32 -23.31
CA LEU A 182 -10.13 -16.23 -24.23
C LEU A 182 -9.77 -16.80 -25.62
N PRO A 183 -10.19 -16.14 -26.70
CA PRO A 183 -9.85 -16.59 -28.08
C PRO A 183 -8.36 -16.45 -28.38
N LEU A 184 -7.54 -15.95 -27.44
CA LEU A 184 -6.09 -15.81 -27.57
C LEU A 184 -5.41 -17.14 -27.96
N ARG A 185 -5.86 -18.25 -27.38
CA ARG A 185 -5.30 -19.57 -27.64
C ARG A 185 -5.77 -20.15 -28.99
N SER A 186 -7.00 -19.86 -29.40
CA SER A 186 -7.53 -20.32 -30.71
C SER A 186 -7.04 -19.46 -31.85
N ALA A 187 -6.75 -18.17 -31.61
CA ALA A 187 -6.27 -17.24 -32.64
C ALA A 187 -4.74 -17.33 -32.84
N PHE A 188 -3.97 -17.60 -31.79
CA PHE A 188 -2.50 -17.53 -31.82
C PHE A 188 -1.80 -18.87 -31.50
N GLY A 189 -2.56 -19.97 -31.37
CA GLY A 189 -1.99 -21.28 -31.05
C GLY A 189 -1.60 -21.46 -29.57
N VAL A 190 -0.85 -22.53 -29.27
CA VAL A 190 -0.41 -22.89 -27.93
C VAL A 190 0.97 -22.27 -27.61
N ASP A 191 1.44 -21.36 -28.44
CA ASP A 191 2.78 -20.79 -28.31
C ASP A 191 2.89 -19.96 -27.03
N ARG A 192 3.82 -20.37 -26.15
CA ARG A 192 3.99 -19.78 -24.82
C ARG A 192 4.53 -18.35 -24.87
N GLU A 193 5.09 -17.94 -25.98
CA GLU A 193 5.65 -16.59 -26.20
C GLU A 193 4.61 -15.63 -26.76
N VAL A 194 3.77 -16.11 -27.66
CA VAL A 194 2.76 -15.28 -28.36
C VAL A 194 1.60 -14.89 -27.43
N VAL A 195 1.16 -15.77 -26.54
CA VAL A 195 0.03 -15.52 -25.63
C VAL A 195 0.29 -14.33 -24.68
N PRO A 196 1.46 -14.19 -24.04
CA PRO A 196 1.77 -13.00 -23.24
C PRO A 196 1.80 -11.71 -24.06
N ILE A 197 2.36 -11.74 -25.27
CA ILE A 197 2.41 -10.58 -26.18
C ILE A 197 1.01 -10.16 -26.57
N ALA A 198 0.14 -11.11 -26.94
CA ALA A 198 -1.25 -10.83 -27.27
C ALA A 198 -2.02 -10.25 -26.06
N ALA A 199 -1.73 -10.70 -24.85
CA ALA A 199 -2.32 -10.13 -23.63
C ALA A 199 -1.84 -8.71 -23.37
N LEU A 200 -0.57 -8.39 -23.64
CA LEU A 200 -0.04 -7.02 -23.56
C LEU A 200 -0.66 -6.13 -24.65
N ALA A 201 -0.82 -6.63 -25.87
CA ALA A 201 -1.52 -5.92 -26.93
C ALA A 201 -2.97 -5.64 -26.54
N PHE A 202 -3.68 -6.62 -25.97
CA PHE A 202 -5.02 -6.44 -25.43
C PHE A 202 -5.05 -5.38 -24.29
N CYS A 203 -4.07 -5.40 -23.41
CA CYS A 203 -3.90 -4.35 -22.38
C CYS A 203 -3.77 -2.97 -23.03
N GLY A 204 -2.91 -2.81 -24.06
CA GLY A 204 -2.73 -1.57 -24.80
C GLY A 204 -4.01 -1.08 -25.47
N VAL A 205 -4.77 -1.99 -26.11
CA VAL A 205 -6.07 -1.66 -26.73
C VAL A 205 -7.07 -1.17 -25.69
N CYS A 206 -7.19 -1.85 -24.53
CA CYS A 206 -8.09 -1.43 -23.47
C CYS A 206 -7.66 -0.09 -22.86
N ALA A 207 -6.35 0.13 -22.68
CA ALA A 207 -5.80 1.37 -22.18
C ALA A 207 -6.10 2.54 -23.12
N THR A 208 -5.86 2.36 -24.42
CA THR A 208 -6.16 3.37 -25.46
C THR A 208 -7.65 3.65 -25.53
N ALA A 209 -8.48 2.61 -25.54
CA ALA A 209 -9.95 2.76 -25.56
C ALA A 209 -10.45 3.54 -24.35
N SER A 210 -9.90 3.25 -23.15
CA SER A 210 -10.20 3.99 -21.93
C SER A 210 -9.82 5.47 -22.05
N GLY A 211 -8.62 5.76 -22.53
CA GLY A 211 -8.14 7.12 -22.75
C GLY A 211 -9.01 7.92 -23.75
N LEU A 212 -9.41 7.28 -24.86
CA LEU A 212 -10.31 7.90 -25.87
C LEU A 212 -11.71 8.18 -25.30
N MET A 213 -12.15 7.41 -24.29
CA MET A 213 -13.41 7.67 -23.57
C MET A 213 -13.27 8.75 -22.48
N GLY A 214 -12.09 9.36 -22.35
CA GLY A 214 -11.79 10.37 -21.32
C GLY A 214 -11.67 9.78 -19.92
N LEU A 215 -11.29 8.51 -19.83
CA LEU A 215 -10.93 7.81 -18.59
C LEU A 215 -9.41 7.55 -18.61
N SER A 216 -8.85 7.26 -17.43
CA SER A 216 -7.43 6.90 -17.32
C SER A 216 -7.05 5.69 -18.17
N THR A 217 -5.91 5.77 -18.86
CA THR A 217 -5.31 4.63 -19.55
C THR A 217 -5.00 3.50 -18.58
N ALA A 218 -4.59 3.84 -17.36
CA ALA A 218 -4.33 2.90 -16.28
C ALA A 218 -5.57 2.09 -15.89
N PHE A 219 -6.75 2.70 -15.89
CA PHE A 219 -8.04 2.03 -15.70
C PHE A 219 -8.30 0.96 -16.77
N GLY A 220 -8.05 1.28 -18.03
CA GLY A 220 -8.17 0.32 -19.14
C GLY A 220 -7.24 -0.89 -18.95
N GLY A 221 -5.99 -0.64 -18.54
CA GLY A 221 -5.02 -1.69 -18.21
C GLY A 221 -5.52 -2.61 -17.08
N PHE A 222 -6.06 -2.05 -16.02
CA PHE A 222 -6.67 -2.81 -14.93
C PHE A 222 -7.83 -3.70 -15.40
N LEU A 223 -8.75 -3.17 -16.21
CA LEU A 223 -9.86 -3.94 -16.76
C LEU A 223 -9.38 -5.11 -17.62
N ALA A 224 -8.39 -4.88 -18.48
CA ALA A 224 -7.77 -5.94 -19.26
C ALA A 224 -7.16 -7.02 -18.37
N GLY A 225 -6.45 -6.62 -17.32
CA GLY A 225 -5.89 -7.50 -16.30
C GLY A 225 -6.96 -8.34 -15.59
N LEU A 226 -8.08 -7.74 -15.22
CA LEU A 226 -9.19 -8.42 -14.58
C LEU A 226 -9.81 -9.50 -15.51
N VAL A 227 -9.96 -9.22 -16.79
CA VAL A 227 -10.46 -10.17 -17.80
C VAL A 227 -9.48 -11.33 -17.96
N VAL A 228 -8.20 -11.05 -18.21
CA VAL A 228 -7.15 -12.06 -18.40
C VAL A 228 -6.94 -12.88 -17.12
N GLY A 229 -6.99 -12.25 -15.97
CA GLY A 229 -6.82 -12.88 -14.64
C GLY A 229 -7.90 -13.92 -14.32
N ASN A 230 -9.09 -13.77 -14.89
CA ASN A 230 -10.20 -14.71 -14.73
C ASN A 230 -10.36 -15.68 -15.92
N SER A 231 -9.35 -15.74 -16.80
CA SER A 231 -9.29 -16.66 -17.93
C SER A 231 -8.51 -17.93 -17.62
N SER A 232 -8.59 -18.92 -18.53
CA SER A 232 -7.77 -20.14 -18.49
C SER A 232 -6.29 -19.85 -18.79
N GLU A 233 -6.00 -18.76 -19.49
CA GLU A 233 -4.66 -18.37 -19.95
C GLU A 233 -3.86 -17.60 -18.88
N ARG A 234 -4.48 -17.22 -17.74
CA ARG A 234 -3.88 -16.43 -16.65
C ARG A 234 -2.45 -16.83 -16.30
N GLN A 235 -2.19 -18.14 -16.12
CA GLN A 235 -0.89 -18.63 -15.69
C GLN A 235 0.20 -18.44 -16.76
N ILE A 236 -0.14 -18.58 -18.01
CA ILE A 236 0.79 -18.42 -19.13
C ILE A 236 1.12 -16.92 -19.26
N VAL A 237 0.10 -16.07 -19.23
CA VAL A 237 0.26 -14.62 -19.31
C VAL A 237 1.09 -14.10 -18.15
N LEU A 238 0.76 -14.46 -16.91
CA LEU A 238 1.51 -14.05 -15.72
C LEU A 238 3.00 -14.41 -15.80
N ARG A 239 3.32 -15.63 -16.28
CA ARG A 239 4.73 -16.05 -16.40
C ARG A 239 5.48 -15.25 -17.47
N GLY A 240 4.82 -14.93 -18.58
CA GLY A 240 5.46 -14.20 -19.68
C GLY A 240 5.54 -12.69 -19.44
N THR A 241 4.58 -12.10 -18.72
CA THR A 241 4.54 -10.64 -18.48
C THR A 241 5.31 -10.19 -17.24
N ARG A 242 5.49 -11.06 -16.23
CA ARG A 242 6.24 -10.73 -15.00
C ARG A 242 7.64 -10.17 -15.23
N PRO A 243 8.49 -10.72 -16.11
CA PRO A 243 9.81 -10.15 -16.35
C PRO A 243 9.75 -8.72 -16.89
N ILE A 244 8.85 -8.46 -17.86
CA ILE A 244 8.65 -7.13 -18.46
C ILE A 244 8.17 -6.14 -17.38
N GLN A 245 7.16 -6.55 -16.62
CA GLN A 245 6.65 -5.76 -15.50
C GLN A 245 7.73 -5.44 -14.48
N SER A 246 8.59 -6.41 -14.12
CA SER A 246 9.67 -6.20 -13.15
C SER A 246 10.63 -5.10 -13.61
N VAL A 247 10.98 -5.07 -14.90
CA VAL A 247 11.83 -4.02 -15.48
C VAL A 247 11.14 -2.66 -15.42
N LEU A 248 9.86 -2.58 -15.81
CA LEU A 248 9.13 -1.31 -15.81
C LEU A 248 8.83 -0.80 -14.41
N LEU A 249 8.63 -1.71 -13.43
CA LEU A 249 8.56 -1.34 -12.01
C LEU A 249 9.86 -0.72 -11.50
N VAL A 250 11.01 -1.27 -11.90
CA VAL A 250 12.31 -0.66 -11.58
C VAL A 250 12.36 0.76 -12.11
N VAL A 251 12.00 0.97 -13.38
CA VAL A 251 12.01 2.30 -14.01
C VAL A 251 11.05 3.25 -13.30
N PHE A 252 9.82 2.80 -12.99
CA PHE A 252 8.84 3.61 -12.26
C PHE A 252 9.36 4.05 -10.89
N PHE A 253 9.82 3.12 -10.06
CA PHE A 253 10.31 3.49 -8.72
C PHE A 253 11.63 4.26 -8.74
N LEU A 254 12.47 4.02 -9.75
CA LEU A 254 13.65 4.83 -10.00
C LEU A 254 13.25 6.26 -10.36
N SER A 255 12.26 6.46 -11.25
CA SER A 255 11.73 7.78 -11.61
C SER A 255 11.11 8.49 -10.40
N VAL A 256 10.37 7.78 -9.55
CA VAL A 256 9.91 8.33 -8.26
C VAL A 256 11.09 8.80 -7.41
N GLY A 257 12.18 8.02 -7.37
CA GLY A 257 13.41 8.38 -6.66
C GLY A 257 14.11 9.62 -7.21
N LEU A 258 14.10 9.82 -8.55
CA LEU A 258 14.68 11.02 -9.19
C LEU A 258 14.04 12.31 -8.70
N LEU A 259 12.75 12.28 -8.36
CA LEU A 259 11.99 13.43 -7.87
C LEU A 259 12.24 13.74 -6.38
N ILE A 260 12.91 12.85 -5.64
CA ILE A 260 13.26 13.07 -4.23
C ILE A 260 14.50 13.95 -4.16
N ASP A 261 14.34 15.13 -3.57
CA ASP A 261 15.44 16.03 -3.26
C ASP A 261 16.11 15.61 -1.95
N ILE A 262 17.37 15.17 -2.04
CA ILE A 262 18.16 14.72 -0.88
C ILE A 262 18.33 15.87 0.14
N LYS A 263 18.56 17.09 -0.33
CA LYS A 263 18.74 18.25 0.52
C LYS A 263 17.44 18.55 1.26
N PHE A 264 16.32 18.61 0.54
CA PHE A 264 14.98 18.77 1.10
C PHE A 264 14.66 17.70 2.15
N PHE A 265 15.02 16.43 1.88
CA PHE A 265 14.80 15.33 2.81
C PHE A 265 15.53 15.54 4.15
N PHE A 266 16.79 15.92 4.12
CA PHE A 266 17.58 16.13 5.36
C PHE A 266 17.21 17.41 6.08
N GLU A 267 16.90 18.50 5.36
CA GLU A 267 16.45 19.78 5.93
C GLU A 267 15.09 19.62 6.64
N HIS A 268 14.20 18.78 6.11
CA HIS A 268 12.86 18.55 6.66
C HIS A 268 12.70 17.23 7.42
N LEU A 269 13.80 16.55 7.75
CA LEU A 269 13.76 15.22 8.39
C LEU A 269 12.88 15.18 9.65
N GLY A 270 12.91 16.22 10.48
CA GLY A 270 12.05 16.32 11.65
C GLY A 270 10.57 16.34 11.31
N THR A 271 10.17 17.15 10.33
CA THR A 271 8.80 17.24 9.83
C THR A 271 8.36 15.91 9.21
N LEU A 272 9.20 15.32 8.36
CA LEU A 272 8.93 14.02 7.72
C LEU A 272 8.69 12.91 8.75
N LEU A 273 9.51 12.85 9.81
CA LEU A 273 9.33 11.87 10.89
C LEU A 273 8.04 12.10 11.66
N VAL A 274 7.70 13.36 11.97
CA VAL A 274 6.43 13.68 12.64
C VAL A 274 5.24 13.29 11.77
N VAL A 275 5.23 13.68 10.50
CA VAL A 275 4.15 13.33 9.56
C VAL A 275 4.06 11.81 9.39
N PHE A 276 5.18 11.11 9.28
CA PHE A 276 5.23 9.65 9.19
C PHE A 276 4.63 8.98 10.42
N ILE A 277 5.01 9.42 11.64
CA ILE A 277 4.49 8.86 12.90
C ILE A 277 2.99 9.12 13.01
N LEU A 278 2.55 10.36 12.74
CA LEU A 278 1.14 10.72 12.79
C LEU A 278 0.32 9.92 11.76
N ALA A 279 0.79 9.84 10.51
CA ALA A 279 0.13 9.06 9.47
C ALA A 279 0.02 7.58 9.85
N THR A 280 1.09 6.99 10.37
CA THR A 280 1.15 5.59 10.75
C THR A 280 0.22 5.28 11.94
N VAL A 281 0.22 6.14 12.96
CA VAL A 281 -0.67 5.99 14.12
C VAL A 281 -2.13 6.19 13.71
N ALA A 282 -2.43 7.25 12.95
CA ALA A 282 -3.78 7.50 12.45
C ALA A 282 -4.29 6.33 11.61
N LYS A 283 -3.46 5.82 10.68
CA LYS A 283 -3.81 4.66 9.86
C LYS A 283 -4.07 3.41 10.70
N GLY A 284 -3.21 3.10 11.67
CA GLY A 284 -3.42 1.99 12.58
C GLY A 284 -4.75 2.08 13.32
N LEU A 285 -5.06 3.25 13.88
CA LEU A 285 -6.32 3.52 14.58
C LEU A 285 -7.53 3.39 13.63
N ILE A 286 -7.46 3.99 12.43
CA ILE A 286 -8.51 3.88 11.41
C ILE A 286 -8.79 2.41 11.09
N ASN A 287 -7.75 1.61 10.89
CA ASN A 287 -7.89 0.19 10.58
C ASN A 287 -8.55 -0.60 11.71
N ILE A 288 -8.12 -0.35 12.96
CA ILE A 288 -8.71 -0.97 14.16
C ILE A 288 -10.20 -0.62 14.26
N ILE A 289 -10.55 0.67 14.12
CA ILE A 289 -11.92 1.17 14.19
C ILE A 289 -12.76 0.54 13.08
N ALA A 290 -12.29 0.53 11.84
CA ALA A 290 -12.99 -0.02 10.69
C ALA A 290 -13.29 -1.52 10.84
N LEU A 291 -12.30 -2.31 11.29
CA LEU A 291 -12.48 -3.72 11.57
C LEU A 291 -13.45 -3.96 12.73
N ARG A 292 -13.34 -3.16 13.79
CA ARG A 292 -14.24 -3.27 14.94
C ARG A 292 -15.70 -2.96 14.57
N ILE A 293 -15.94 -1.90 13.83
CA ILE A 293 -17.27 -1.54 13.31
C ILE A 293 -17.81 -2.64 12.40
N SER A 294 -16.93 -3.34 11.68
CA SER A 294 -17.31 -4.47 10.81
C SER A 294 -17.58 -5.77 11.57
N GLY A 295 -17.60 -5.73 12.92
CA GLY A 295 -17.96 -6.86 13.77
C GLY A 295 -16.81 -7.81 14.09
N GLN A 296 -15.56 -7.45 13.79
CA GLN A 296 -14.43 -8.31 14.14
C GLN A 296 -14.11 -8.23 15.64
N PRO A 297 -13.62 -9.32 16.29
CA PRO A 297 -13.19 -9.30 17.68
C PRO A 297 -12.09 -8.24 17.91
N TRP A 298 -12.04 -7.70 19.14
CA TRP A 298 -11.11 -6.61 19.48
C TRP A 298 -9.65 -7.01 19.23
N GLU A 299 -9.24 -8.19 19.69
CA GLU A 299 -7.90 -8.73 19.52
C GLU A 299 -7.49 -8.80 18.04
N GLN A 300 -8.34 -9.41 17.21
CA GLN A 300 -8.11 -9.50 15.77
C GLN A 300 -8.09 -8.12 15.09
N SER A 301 -8.92 -7.18 15.56
CA SER A 301 -8.95 -5.83 15.03
C SER A 301 -7.65 -5.06 15.32
N VAL A 302 -7.08 -5.23 16.51
CA VAL A 302 -5.79 -4.61 16.89
C VAL A 302 -4.66 -5.19 16.06
N ILE A 303 -4.55 -6.52 15.97
CA ILE A 303 -3.50 -7.19 15.20
C ILE A 303 -3.59 -6.79 13.73
N ALA A 304 -4.76 -6.94 13.09
CA ALA A 304 -4.93 -6.55 11.70
C ALA A 304 -4.74 -5.05 11.47
N GLY A 305 -5.19 -4.22 12.41
CA GLY A 305 -5.04 -2.77 12.32
C GLY A 305 -3.59 -2.32 12.31
N VAL A 306 -2.76 -2.95 13.14
CA VAL A 306 -1.31 -2.72 13.16
C VAL A 306 -0.67 -3.28 11.91
N THR A 307 -1.02 -4.51 11.50
CA THR A 307 -0.48 -5.15 10.28
C THR A 307 -0.78 -4.34 9.02
N LEU A 308 -1.99 -3.78 8.92
CA LEU A 308 -2.41 -2.90 7.83
C LEU A 308 -1.90 -1.45 7.98
N GLY A 309 -1.17 -1.13 9.03
CA GLY A 309 -0.73 0.23 9.36
C GLY A 309 0.34 0.80 8.42
N GLN A 310 0.96 -0.02 7.59
CA GLN A 310 1.94 0.44 6.60
C GLN A 310 1.25 1.03 5.37
N ILE A 311 1.83 2.11 4.84
CA ILE A 311 1.40 2.71 3.58
C ILE A 311 1.89 1.81 2.43
N GLY A 312 1.01 1.52 1.49
CA GLY A 312 1.30 0.64 0.37
C GLY A 312 2.04 1.31 -0.78
N GLU A 313 2.57 0.48 -1.68
CA GLU A 313 3.25 0.93 -2.89
C GLU A 313 2.33 1.69 -3.87
N PHE A 314 1.04 1.42 -3.85
CA PHE A 314 0.06 2.13 -4.70
C PHE A 314 -0.13 3.60 -4.30
N ALA A 315 0.25 3.96 -3.08
CA ALA A 315 0.28 5.35 -2.65
C ALA A 315 1.22 6.22 -3.52
N PHE A 316 2.31 5.64 -4.05
CA PHE A 316 3.17 6.35 -5.01
C PHE A 316 2.43 6.64 -6.32
N VAL A 317 1.64 5.70 -6.82
CA VAL A 317 0.85 5.89 -8.03
C VAL A 317 -0.20 6.99 -7.82
N ILE A 318 -0.90 6.94 -6.68
CA ILE A 318 -1.89 7.96 -6.29
C ILE A 318 -1.24 9.33 -6.21
N ALA A 319 -0.07 9.46 -5.55
CA ALA A 319 0.65 10.72 -5.43
C ALA A 319 1.16 11.22 -6.80
N SER A 320 1.69 10.33 -7.63
CA SER A 320 2.21 10.68 -8.96
C SER A 320 1.10 11.19 -9.89
N VAL A 321 -0.04 10.52 -9.95
CA VAL A 321 -1.20 10.98 -10.71
C VAL A 321 -1.71 12.31 -10.14
N GLY A 322 -1.75 12.46 -8.81
CA GLY A 322 -2.12 13.70 -8.17
C GLY A 322 -1.24 14.88 -8.55
N LEU A 323 0.08 14.68 -8.68
CA LEU A 323 1.01 15.69 -9.17
C LEU A 323 0.73 16.04 -10.65
N THR A 324 0.54 15.02 -11.47
CA THR A 324 0.28 15.20 -12.92
C THR A 324 -0.98 16.02 -13.19
N VAL A 325 -2.05 15.80 -12.42
CA VAL A 325 -3.30 16.56 -12.57
C VAL A 325 -3.34 17.87 -11.79
N GLY A 326 -2.29 18.19 -11.03
CA GLY A 326 -2.21 19.41 -10.23
C GLY A 326 -3.05 19.37 -8.94
N ALA A 327 -3.47 18.19 -8.48
CA ALA A 327 -4.19 18.02 -7.22
C ALA A 327 -3.29 18.17 -5.98
N ILE A 328 -1.98 18.06 -6.15
CA ILE A 328 -0.95 18.31 -5.15
C ILE A 328 0.20 19.08 -5.79
N ASP A 329 0.80 19.98 -5.05
CA ASP A 329 1.99 20.72 -5.48
C ASP A 329 3.28 19.87 -5.34
N THR A 330 4.37 20.38 -5.90
CA THR A 330 5.65 19.65 -5.91
C THR A 330 6.17 19.36 -4.50
N ASP A 331 6.02 20.29 -3.55
CA ASP A 331 6.53 20.13 -2.19
C ASP A 331 5.68 19.13 -1.39
N GLY A 332 4.36 19.19 -1.50
CA GLY A 332 3.45 18.20 -0.95
C GLY A 332 3.71 16.80 -1.52
N TYR A 333 3.99 16.69 -2.83
CA TYR A 333 4.39 15.44 -3.47
C TYR A 333 5.69 14.89 -2.88
N LYS A 334 6.74 15.74 -2.73
CA LYS A 334 8.01 15.32 -2.11
C LYS A 334 7.81 14.80 -0.70
N ILE A 335 6.98 15.46 0.12
CA ILE A 335 6.64 15.01 1.47
C ILE A 335 5.89 13.66 1.42
N ALA A 336 4.87 13.53 0.58
CA ALA A 336 4.11 12.30 0.44
C ALA A 336 5.01 11.12 0.06
N VAL A 337 5.84 11.28 -0.99
CA VAL A 337 6.78 10.26 -1.47
C VAL A 337 7.79 9.88 -0.39
N ALA A 338 8.35 10.86 0.33
CA ALA A 338 9.30 10.60 1.42
C ALA A 338 8.64 9.81 2.56
N VAL A 339 7.41 10.15 2.96
CA VAL A 339 6.66 9.45 4.00
C VAL A 339 6.32 8.01 3.57
N ILE A 340 5.88 7.81 2.32
CA ILE A 340 5.60 6.48 1.76
C ILE A 340 6.89 5.64 1.75
N ALA A 341 8.01 6.21 1.29
CA ALA A 341 9.30 5.54 1.26
C ALA A 341 9.75 5.14 2.68
N LEU A 342 9.66 6.05 3.66
CA LEU A 342 9.94 5.76 5.08
C LEU A 342 9.06 4.62 5.60
N SER A 343 7.76 4.62 5.27
CA SER A 343 6.85 3.55 5.67
C SER A 343 7.28 2.18 5.14
N LEU A 344 7.70 2.10 3.88
CA LEU A 344 8.19 0.86 3.28
C LEU A 344 9.56 0.43 3.83
N MET A 345 10.47 1.38 4.07
CA MET A 345 11.79 1.11 4.66
C MET A 345 11.69 0.53 6.06
N LEU A 346 10.70 0.96 6.84
CA LEU A 346 10.45 0.49 8.20
C LEU A 346 9.64 -0.81 8.24
N GLY A 347 9.33 -1.43 7.10
CA GLY A 347 8.64 -2.71 7.01
C GLY A 347 9.17 -3.81 7.94
N PRO A 348 10.49 -4.06 8.03
CA PRO A 348 11.05 -5.04 8.97
C PRO A 348 10.81 -4.70 10.45
N VAL A 349 10.76 -3.41 10.79
CA VAL A 349 10.44 -2.95 12.15
C VAL A 349 8.98 -3.27 12.48
N TRP A 350 8.10 -3.13 11.49
CA TRP A 350 6.67 -3.47 11.61
C TRP A 350 6.47 -4.95 11.91
N VAL A 351 7.12 -5.82 11.14
CA VAL A 351 7.12 -7.27 11.38
C VAL A 351 7.63 -7.61 12.80
N ALA A 352 8.69 -6.92 13.24
CA ALA A 352 9.23 -7.14 14.58
C ALA A 352 8.28 -6.65 15.69
N LEU A 353 7.58 -5.54 15.48
CA LEU A 353 6.58 -4.99 16.40
C LEU A 353 5.41 -5.96 16.58
N GLU A 354 4.89 -6.49 15.48
CA GLU A 354 3.78 -7.43 15.49
C GLU A 354 4.10 -8.72 16.22
N ARG A 355 5.28 -9.30 15.97
CA ARG A 355 5.75 -10.47 16.71
C ARG A 355 5.81 -10.22 18.22
N ARG A 356 6.14 -8.99 18.63
CA ARG A 356 6.17 -8.61 20.07
C ARG A 356 4.77 -8.44 20.65
N LEU A 357 3.84 -7.86 19.88
CA LEU A 357 2.45 -7.72 20.31
C LEU A 357 1.82 -9.09 20.56
N ARG A 358 2.02 -10.05 19.64
CA ARG A 358 1.56 -11.42 19.84
C ARG A 358 2.22 -12.13 21.01
N ALA A 359 3.54 -11.97 21.16
CA ALA A 359 4.23 -12.56 22.32
C ALA A 359 3.71 -11.98 23.65
N ALA A 360 3.29 -10.71 23.65
CA ALA A 360 2.67 -10.10 24.82
C ALA A 360 1.23 -10.61 25.06
N GLU A 361 0.50 -10.90 23.99
CA GLU A 361 -0.86 -11.47 24.01
C GLU A 361 -0.84 -12.92 24.53
N ASP A 362 0.01 -13.79 23.95
CA ASP A 362 0.26 -15.16 24.44
C ASP A 362 0.68 -15.18 25.91
N LEU A 363 1.47 -14.18 26.31
CA LEU A 363 1.90 -14.02 27.68
C LEU A 363 0.76 -13.60 28.59
N GLY A 364 -0.13 -12.71 28.12
CA GLY A 364 -1.34 -12.31 28.83
C GLY A 364 -2.30 -13.47 29.05
N GLU A 365 -2.50 -14.30 28.01
CA GLU A 365 -3.33 -15.52 28.11
C GLU A 365 -2.74 -16.54 29.10
N ARG A 366 -1.42 -16.77 29.06
CA ARG A 366 -0.73 -17.65 30.02
C ARG A 366 -0.78 -17.14 31.44
N LEU A 367 -0.70 -15.83 31.64
CA LEU A 367 -0.87 -15.21 32.98
C LEU A 367 -2.31 -15.32 33.48
N ALA A 368 -3.30 -15.18 32.59
CA ALA A 368 -4.71 -15.35 32.91
C ALA A 368 -5.03 -16.83 33.26
N ALA A 369 -4.32 -17.77 32.63
CA ALA A 369 -4.45 -19.20 32.90
C ALA A 369 -3.74 -19.67 34.20
N GLY A 370 -3.12 -18.77 34.97
CA GLY A 370 -2.53 -19.09 36.29
C GLY A 370 -1.18 -19.78 36.28
N GLU A 371 -0.47 -19.79 35.14
CA GLU A 371 0.88 -20.40 35.07
C GLU A 371 1.95 -19.49 35.69
N GLN A 372 2.38 -19.82 36.93
CA GLN A 372 3.41 -19.08 37.71
C GLN A 372 4.82 -19.05 37.08
N THR A 373 5.08 -19.83 36.04
CA THR A 373 6.41 -19.97 35.41
C THR A 373 6.80 -18.76 34.56
N VAL A 374 5.92 -17.85 34.33
CA VAL A 374 6.06 -16.78 33.33
C VAL A 374 6.85 -15.56 33.84
N ARG A 375 6.96 -15.36 35.16
CA ARG A 375 7.72 -14.24 35.74
C ARG A 375 9.23 -14.31 35.48
N SER A 376 9.78 -15.50 35.43
CA SER A 376 11.20 -15.71 35.13
C SER A 376 11.53 -15.47 33.65
N CYS A 377 10.66 -15.91 32.75
CA CYS A 377 10.86 -15.75 31.31
C CYS A 377 10.76 -14.29 30.83
N LEU A 378 9.91 -13.47 31.51
CA LEU A 378 9.84 -12.02 31.25
C LEU A 378 11.13 -11.31 31.67
N ASN A 379 11.72 -11.68 32.80
CA ASN A 379 12.97 -11.10 33.26
C ASN A 379 14.15 -11.48 32.35
N GLU A 380 14.22 -12.72 31.91
CA GLU A 380 15.25 -13.19 30.98
C GLU A 380 15.18 -12.48 29.61
N LYS A 381 14.00 -12.41 29.00
CA LYS A 381 13.84 -11.71 27.72
C LYS A 381 14.02 -10.21 27.81
N PHE A 382 13.72 -9.60 28.95
CA PHE A 382 13.97 -8.18 29.19
C PHE A 382 15.46 -7.90 29.41
N ILE A 383 16.18 -8.81 30.08
CA ILE A 383 17.64 -8.74 30.27
C ILE A 383 18.34 -8.93 28.91
N GLU A 384 17.96 -9.92 28.11
CA GLU A 384 18.50 -10.18 26.77
C GLU A 384 18.31 -8.98 25.82
N PHE A 385 17.20 -8.28 25.93
CA PHE A 385 16.94 -7.03 25.21
C PHE A 385 17.79 -5.86 25.74
N SER A 386 17.97 -5.77 27.06
CA SER A 386 18.83 -4.76 27.68
C SER A 386 20.29 -4.90 27.25
N ASP A 387 20.75 -6.13 27.06
CA ASP A 387 22.12 -6.43 26.64
C ASP A 387 22.37 -6.24 25.13
N GLN A 388 21.30 -6.25 24.31
CA GLN A 388 21.39 -5.91 22.89
C GLN A 388 21.36 -4.40 22.62
N LEU A 389 20.85 -3.61 23.55
CA LEU A 389 20.80 -2.13 23.47
C LEU A 389 22.16 -1.45 23.29
N PRO A 390 23.26 -1.90 23.94
CA PRO A 390 24.58 -1.31 23.70
C PRO A 390 25.12 -1.55 22.29
N LYS A 391 24.78 -2.69 21.66
CA LYS A 391 25.17 -3.02 20.29
C LYS A 391 24.40 -2.19 19.24
N LEU A 392 23.20 -1.74 19.55
CA LEU A 392 22.43 -0.81 18.74
C LEU A 392 22.89 0.65 18.94
N ARG A 393 23.43 0.98 20.13
CA ARG A 393 23.98 2.30 20.46
C ARG A 393 25.17 2.71 19.60
N THR A 394 25.99 1.78 19.18
CA THR A 394 27.11 2.03 18.27
C THR A 394 26.70 2.22 16.82
N ARG A 395 25.47 1.88 16.46
CA ARG A 395 24.95 1.93 15.08
C ARG A 395 23.99 3.09 14.80
N PHE A 396 23.34 3.64 15.84
CA PHE A 396 22.35 4.73 15.72
C PHE A 396 22.56 5.72 16.88
N GLY A 397 23.08 6.91 16.60
CA GLY A 397 23.51 7.92 17.57
C GLY A 397 22.48 8.31 18.66
N SER A 398 22.86 9.26 19.50
CA SER A 398 22.26 9.63 20.79
C SER A 398 20.76 10.05 20.80
N VAL A 399 20.13 10.28 19.68
CA VAL A 399 18.72 10.73 19.59
C VAL A 399 17.73 9.63 19.97
N THR A 400 18.05 8.38 19.70
CA THR A 400 17.22 7.21 20.04
C THR A 400 17.12 6.97 21.55
N LEU A 401 18.13 7.40 22.31
CA LEU A 401 18.19 7.13 23.76
C LEU A 401 17.15 7.91 24.57
N ASN A 402 16.79 9.12 24.14
CA ASN A 402 15.82 9.96 24.84
C ASN A 402 14.38 9.47 24.66
N ILE A 403 14.06 8.96 23.48
CA ILE A 403 12.75 8.36 23.19
C ILE A 403 12.56 7.07 24.01
N PHE A 404 13.61 6.24 24.10
CA PHE A 404 13.57 4.99 24.86
C PHE A 404 13.58 5.22 26.37
N ARG A 405 14.28 6.26 26.92
CA ARG A 405 14.19 6.61 28.34
C ARG A 405 12.78 7.08 28.72
N LYS A 406 12.12 7.85 27.86
CA LYS A 406 10.73 8.27 28.07
C LYS A 406 9.75 7.11 28.03
N ALA A 407 9.93 6.17 27.08
CA ALA A 407 9.14 4.95 27.03
C ALA A 407 9.35 4.07 28.27
N LYS A 408 10.60 3.91 28.76
CA LYS A 408 10.91 3.15 29.98
C LYS A 408 10.27 3.77 31.24
N SER A 409 10.22 5.10 31.34
CA SER A 409 9.58 5.81 32.44
C SER A 409 8.05 5.66 32.43
N VAL A 410 7.43 5.72 31.25
CA VAL A 410 5.99 5.52 31.07
C VAL A 410 5.57 4.08 31.38
N PHE A 411 6.32 3.08 30.90
CA PHE A 411 6.09 1.68 31.25
C PHE A 411 6.28 1.39 32.73
N GLY A 412 7.31 2.00 33.38
CA GLY A 412 7.54 1.88 34.83
C GLY A 412 6.41 2.47 35.66
N GLN A 413 5.80 3.58 35.23
CA GLN A 413 4.68 4.22 35.93
C GLN A 413 3.36 3.45 35.78
N ILE A 414 3.13 2.81 34.63
CA ILE A 414 1.95 1.96 34.37
C ILE A 414 2.02 0.72 35.30
N TYR A 415 3.21 0.19 35.52
CA TYR A 415 3.42 -1.00 36.37
C TYR A 415 3.35 -0.71 37.87
N SER A 416 3.73 0.50 38.31
CA SER A 416 3.69 0.85 39.76
C SER A 416 2.27 1.15 40.26
N LYS A 417 1.33 1.52 39.36
CA LYS A 417 -0.07 1.82 39.72
C LYS A 417 -1.01 0.60 39.77
N ARG A 418 -0.51 -0.60 39.46
CA ARG A 418 -1.28 -1.86 39.62
C ARG A 418 -0.70 -2.77 40.71
N LYS A 419 -0.41 -2.24 41.87
CA LYS A 419 -0.38 -3.04 43.09
C LYS A 419 -1.75 -2.95 43.75
N PRO A 420 -2.33 -4.11 44.16
CA PRO A 420 -3.64 -4.16 44.82
C PRO A 420 -3.67 -3.37 46.13
#